data_1adf97f5170bd7099656f4162228623d
#
_entry.id   1adf97f5170bd7099656f4162228623d
#
_cell.length_a   1.000
_cell.length_b   1.000
_cell.length_c   1.000
_cell.angle_alpha   90.00
_cell.angle_beta   90.00
_cell.angle_gamma   90.00
#
_symmetry.space_group_name_H-M   'P 1'
#
loop_
_entity.id
_entity.type
_entity.pdbx_description
1 polymer ?
#
loop_
_entity_poly.entity_id
_entity_poly.type
_entity_poly.pdbx_seq_one_letter_code
_entity_poly.pdbx_strand_id
1 'polypeptide(L)'
;MKKIKIFAITGSTRKNSSNYKILKYISEEIKDSFEVEIFENIDKLPHFNPDLDTENLPEEVVSFRNKIEKADGVIICTPEYVFSLPGSLKNALEWCVSTTIFSGKKTGLITASASGEMGQEQLILIMKTLEANLKEDTHLLISGIRGKINEKGEITNVETSDNLQNFISHYENQFSVS
;
A
#
# COMPACT_ATOMS: atom_id res chain seq x y z
N MET A 1 7.98 23.59 6.78
CA MET A 1 8.24 22.36 7.57
C MET A 1 8.64 21.23 6.62
N LYS A 2 9.43 20.26 7.06
CA LYS A 2 9.76 19.07 6.24
C LYS A 2 8.50 18.21 6.13
N LYS A 3 8.09 17.85 4.91
CA LYS A 3 6.95 16.95 4.70
C LYS A 3 7.24 15.55 5.20
N ILE A 4 6.21 14.88 5.70
CA ILE A 4 6.25 13.47 6.10
C ILE A 4 6.30 12.63 4.82
N LYS A 5 7.21 11.66 4.77
CA LYS A 5 7.41 10.81 3.59
C LYS A 5 6.58 9.54 3.67
N ILE A 6 5.74 9.34 2.68
CA ILE A 6 4.91 8.14 2.53
C ILE A 6 5.35 7.37 1.30
N PHE A 7 5.62 6.09 1.47
CA PHE A 7 5.84 5.16 0.37
C PHE A 7 4.55 4.39 0.10
N ALA A 8 3.94 4.62 -1.07
CA ALA A 8 2.67 4.02 -1.44
C ALA A 8 2.91 2.87 -2.43
N ILE A 9 2.45 1.66 -2.09
CA ILE A 9 2.65 0.45 -2.87
C ILE A 9 1.35 0.05 -3.55
N THR A 10 1.34 0.01 -4.89
CA THR A 10 0.22 -0.59 -5.62
C THR A 10 0.45 -2.09 -5.80
N GLY A 11 -0.52 -2.91 -5.36
CA GLY A 11 -0.48 -4.37 -5.57
C GLY A 11 -0.82 -4.80 -7.01
N SER A 12 -1.20 -3.86 -7.88
CA SER A 12 -1.57 -4.14 -9.26
C SER A 12 -0.42 -3.82 -10.22
N THR A 13 -0.10 -4.75 -11.11
CA THR A 13 0.85 -4.53 -12.22
C THR A 13 0.22 -3.82 -13.43
N ARG A 14 -1.10 -3.57 -13.42
CA ARG A 14 -1.79 -2.88 -14.49
C ARG A 14 -1.54 -1.38 -14.39
N LYS A 15 -1.04 -0.79 -15.49
CA LYS A 15 -0.97 0.67 -15.64
C LYS A 15 -2.39 1.27 -15.51
N ASN A 16 -2.51 2.38 -14.81
CA ASN A 16 -3.79 3.05 -14.57
C ASN A 16 -4.87 2.16 -13.91
N SER A 17 -4.47 1.21 -13.07
CA SER A 17 -5.42 0.41 -12.27
C SER A 17 -6.24 1.29 -11.31
N SER A 18 -7.42 0.81 -10.89
CA SER A 18 -8.19 1.52 -9.86
C SER A 18 -7.40 1.71 -8.57
N ASN A 19 -6.55 0.74 -8.21
CA ASN A 19 -5.69 0.84 -7.03
C ASN A 19 -4.64 1.96 -7.17
N TYR A 20 -4.02 2.11 -8.33
CA TYR A 20 -3.13 3.22 -8.62
C TYR A 20 -3.85 4.58 -8.56
N LYS A 21 -5.06 4.66 -9.14
CA LYS A 21 -5.88 5.87 -9.12
C LYS A 21 -6.27 6.29 -7.70
N ILE A 22 -6.59 5.32 -6.83
CA ILE A 22 -6.85 5.57 -5.40
C ILE A 22 -5.61 6.15 -4.72
N LEU A 23 -4.43 5.56 -4.92
CA LEU A 23 -3.19 6.08 -4.34
C LEU A 23 -2.87 7.48 -4.85
N LYS A 24 -3.12 7.74 -6.14
CA LYS A 24 -2.96 9.08 -6.70
C LYS A 24 -3.94 10.08 -6.10
N TYR A 25 -5.20 9.71 -5.92
CA TYR A 25 -6.20 10.52 -5.24
C TYR A 25 -5.74 10.86 -3.80
N ILE A 26 -5.34 9.88 -3.01
CA ILE A 26 -4.83 10.10 -1.66
C ILE A 26 -3.61 11.03 -1.67
N SER A 27 -2.67 10.82 -2.59
CA SER A 27 -1.47 11.66 -2.74
C SER A 27 -1.81 13.14 -2.97
N GLU A 28 -2.83 13.43 -3.77
CA GLU A 28 -3.30 14.80 -4.01
C GLU A 28 -3.98 15.41 -2.79
N GLU A 29 -4.80 14.63 -2.06
CA GLU A 29 -5.51 15.10 -0.87
C GLU A 29 -4.55 15.49 0.26
N ILE A 30 -3.46 14.74 0.47
CA ILE A 30 -2.52 14.96 1.59
C ILE A 30 -1.25 15.74 1.20
N LYS A 31 -1.16 16.24 -0.02
CA LYS A 31 0.06 16.83 -0.59
C LYS A 31 0.64 18.02 0.18
N ASP A 32 -0.16 18.72 0.96
CA ASP A 32 0.30 19.89 1.71
C ASP A 32 1.23 19.51 2.87
N SER A 33 0.94 18.41 3.54
CA SER A 33 1.67 17.90 4.71
C SER A 33 2.58 16.70 4.41
N PHE A 34 2.28 15.94 3.35
CA PHE A 34 2.96 14.70 3.01
C PHE A 34 3.59 14.74 1.62
N GLU A 35 4.69 14.01 1.48
CA GLU A 35 5.35 13.70 0.22
C GLU A 35 5.11 12.21 -0.08
N VAL A 36 4.28 11.90 -1.07
CA VAL A 36 3.91 10.52 -1.41
C VAL A 36 4.67 10.05 -2.64
N GLU A 37 5.47 9.01 -2.50
CA GLU A 37 6.08 8.28 -3.61
C GLU A 37 5.29 7.01 -3.91
N ILE A 38 4.69 6.90 -5.10
CA ILE A 38 3.95 5.70 -5.52
C ILE A 38 4.90 4.73 -6.24
N PHE A 39 4.99 3.50 -5.74
CA PHE A 39 5.79 2.42 -6.33
C PHE A 39 5.00 1.68 -7.41
N GLU A 40 5.41 1.88 -8.67
CA GLU A 40 4.75 1.30 -9.85
C GLU A 40 5.47 0.06 -10.41
N ASN A 41 6.71 -0.19 -9.99
CA ASN A 41 7.57 -1.21 -10.57
C ASN A 41 7.55 -2.54 -9.80
N ILE A 42 6.42 -2.90 -9.21
CA ILE A 42 6.29 -4.13 -8.42
C ILE A 42 6.51 -5.40 -9.28
N ASP A 43 6.24 -5.33 -10.58
CA ASP A 43 6.50 -6.39 -11.56
C ASP A 43 7.98 -6.57 -11.92
N LYS A 44 8.84 -5.65 -11.53
CA LYS A 44 10.29 -5.70 -11.77
C LYS A 44 11.06 -6.42 -10.67
N LEU A 45 10.43 -6.62 -9.51
CA LEU A 45 11.07 -7.37 -8.45
C LEU A 45 11.22 -8.84 -8.87
N PRO A 46 12.43 -9.41 -8.82
CA PRO A 46 12.62 -10.84 -9.10
C PRO A 46 11.81 -11.67 -8.11
N HIS A 47 11.52 -12.92 -8.47
CA HIS A 47 10.86 -13.83 -7.53
C HIS A 47 11.73 -14.03 -6.30
N PHE A 48 11.10 -13.98 -5.12
CA PHE A 48 11.79 -14.19 -3.86
C PHE A 48 12.45 -15.57 -3.85
N ASN A 49 13.73 -15.56 -3.53
CA ASN A 49 14.52 -16.76 -3.30
C ASN A 49 15.38 -16.50 -2.07
N PRO A 50 15.23 -17.28 -0.99
CA PRO A 50 16.05 -17.14 0.22
C PRO A 50 17.56 -17.19 -0.05
N ASP A 51 18.01 -17.95 -1.07
CA ASP A 51 19.44 -18.04 -1.44
C ASP A 51 19.99 -16.72 -2.00
N LEU A 52 19.13 -15.83 -2.48
CA LEU A 52 19.48 -14.49 -2.96
C LEU A 52 19.32 -13.42 -1.89
N ASP A 53 18.72 -13.74 -0.75
CA ASP A 53 18.52 -12.81 0.37
C ASP A 53 19.77 -12.78 1.26
N THR A 54 20.86 -12.34 0.68
CA THR A 54 22.21 -12.30 1.24
C THR A 54 22.82 -10.89 1.08
N GLU A 55 24.12 -10.76 1.27
CA GLU A 55 24.85 -9.50 1.05
C GLU A 55 24.79 -9.00 -0.41
N ASN A 56 24.50 -9.87 -1.37
CA ASN A 56 24.43 -9.56 -2.81
C ASN A 56 22.96 -9.53 -3.32
N LEU A 57 22.11 -8.77 -2.67
CA LEU A 57 20.72 -8.60 -3.09
C LEU A 57 20.61 -8.00 -4.50
N PRO A 58 19.58 -8.39 -5.29
CA PRO A 58 19.23 -7.71 -6.53
C PRO A 58 18.98 -6.21 -6.31
N GLU A 59 19.44 -5.37 -7.25
CA GLU A 59 19.33 -3.90 -7.13
C GLU A 59 17.89 -3.42 -6.91
N GLU A 60 16.93 -4.03 -7.58
CA GLU A 60 15.51 -3.70 -7.46
C GLU A 60 15.00 -3.95 -6.04
N VAL A 61 15.47 -5.03 -5.40
CA VAL A 61 15.12 -5.36 -4.01
C VAL A 61 15.77 -4.38 -3.04
N VAL A 62 17.05 -4.05 -3.25
CA VAL A 62 17.74 -3.02 -2.45
C VAL A 62 17.03 -1.68 -2.55
N SER A 63 16.68 -1.25 -3.76
CA SER A 63 15.94 -0.02 -3.99
C SER A 63 14.58 -0.02 -3.28
N PHE A 64 13.82 -1.12 -3.41
CA PHE A 64 12.51 -1.28 -2.80
C PHE A 64 12.58 -1.20 -1.27
N ARG A 65 13.48 -2.00 -0.64
CA ARG A 65 13.70 -2.01 0.81
C ARG A 65 14.13 -0.62 1.33
N ASN A 66 15.05 0.05 0.65
CA ASN A 66 15.50 1.39 1.02
C ASN A 66 14.39 2.44 1.00
N LYS A 67 13.44 2.33 0.06
CA LYS A 67 12.28 3.25 -0.01
C LYS A 67 11.34 3.04 1.18
N ILE A 68 11.08 1.80 1.57
CA ILE A 68 10.29 1.49 2.76
C ILE A 68 11.01 2.00 4.02
N GLU A 69 12.30 1.74 4.15
CA GLU A 69 13.09 2.14 5.32
C GLU A 69 13.09 3.66 5.52
N LYS A 70 13.29 4.43 4.43
CA LYS A 70 13.37 5.89 4.46
C LYS A 70 12.03 6.61 4.59
N ALA A 71 10.93 5.90 4.39
CA ALA A 71 9.60 6.45 4.55
C ALA A 71 9.19 6.51 6.03
N ASP A 72 8.49 7.57 6.41
CA ASP A 72 7.89 7.73 7.73
C ASP A 72 6.65 6.83 7.90
N GLY A 73 5.99 6.47 6.79
CA GLY A 73 4.86 5.55 6.75
C GLY A 73 4.67 4.90 5.38
N VAL A 74 3.80 3.90 5.32
CA VAL A 74 3.47 3.13 4.11
C VAL A 74 1.97 3.09 3.90
N ILE A 75 1.52 3.19 2.65
CA ILE A 75 0.15 2.86 2.24
C ILE A 75 0.20 1.75 1.20
N ILE A 76 -0.53 0.66 1.42
CA ILE A 76 -0.67 -0.42 0.44
C ILE A 76 -2.08 -0.41 -0.10
N CYS A 77 -2.23 -0.31 -1.44
CA CYS A 77 -3.51 -0.42 -2.12
C CYS A 77 -3.46 -1.57 -3.13
N THR A 78 -4.29 -2.60 -2.95
CA THR A 78 -4.21 -3.84 -3.72
C THR A 78 -5.59 -4.32 -4.20
N PRO A 79 -5.68 -4.98 -5.37
CA PRO A 79 -6.84 -5.80 -5.69
C PRO A 79 -6.75 -7.16 -4.97
N GLU A 80 -7.84 -7.90 -5.05
CA GLU A 80 -7.90 -9.33 -4.72
C GLU A 80 -7.89 -10.14 -6.01
N TYR A 81 -7.03 -11.15 -6.10
CA TYR A 81 -7.01 -12.14 -7.18
C TYR A 81 -7.07 -13.55 -6.60
N VAL A 82 -8.05 -14.34 -7.07
CA VAL A 82 -8.22 -15.74 -6.65
C VAL A 82 -8.30 -15.85 -5.11
N PHE A 83 -9.13 -15.00 -4.51
CA PHE A 83 -9.33 -14.91 -3.05
C PHE A 83 -8.05 -14.66 -2.23
N SER A 84 -7.06 -13.98 -2.83
CA SER A 84 -5.76 -13.69 -2.19
C SER A 84 -5.18 -12.38 -2.71
N LEU A 85 -3.98 -12.04 -2.22
CA LEU A 85 -3.18 -10.96 -2.78
C LEU A 85 -2.68 -11.31 -4.19
N PRO A 86 -2.47 -10.33 -5.08
CA PRO A 86 -1.70 -10.55 -6.30
C PRO A 86 -0.33 -11.14 -6.00
N GLY A 87 0.11 -12.12 -6.79
CA GLY A 87 1.41 -12.77 -6.61
C GLY A 87 2.58 -11.78 -6.59
N SER A 88 2.52 -10.70 -7.38
CA SER A 88 3.52 -9.63 -7.38
C SER A 88 3.62 -8.89 -6.04
N LEU A 89 2.49 -8.60 -5.39
CA LEU A 89 2.50 -7.97 -4.06
C LEU A 89 3.00 -8.94 -3.00
N LYS A 90 2.52 -10.20 -3.04
CA LYS A 90 3.00 -11.23 -2.10
C LYS A 90 4.52 -11.40 -2.21
N ASN A 91 5.05 -11.49 -3.44
CA ASN A 91 6.48 -11.53 -3.72
C ASN A 91 7.25 -10.34 -3.14
N ALA A 92 6.73 -9.12 -3.33
CA ALA A 92 7.35 -7.91 -2.76
C ALA A 92 7.43 -7.95 -1.23
N LEU A 93 6.37 -8.45 -0.56
CA LEU A 93 6.33 -8.58 0.89
C LEU A 93 7.23 -9.72 1.40
N GLU A 94 7.40 -10.80 0.63
CA GLU A 94 8.36 -11.87 0.94
C GLU A 94 9.79 -11.36 0.97
N TRP A 95 10.18 -10.46 0.07
CA TRP A 95 11.49 -9.79 0.11
C TRP A 95 11.73 -8.95 1.37
N CYS A 96 10.73 -8.73 2.22
CA CYS A 96 10.88 -7.98 3.46
C CYS A 96 10.99 -8.87 4.71
N VAL A 97 10.81 -10.21 4.58
CA VAL A 97 10.68 -11.12 5.71
C VAL A 97 11.95 -11.22 6.59
N SER A 98 13.13 -11.07 5.99
CA SER A 98 14.43 -11.10 6.68
C SER A 98 14.83 -9.76 7.29
N THR A 99 13.96 -8.76 7.24
CA THR A 99 14.25 -7.38 7.65
C THR A 99 13.28 -6.92 8.74
N THR A 100 13.61 -5.80 9.37
CA THR A 100 12.74 -5.11 10.34
C THR A 100 12.18 -3.80 9.79
N ILE A 101 12.25 -3.58 8.46
CA ILE A 101 11.89 -2.29 7.84
C ILE A 101 10.41 -1.92 8.00
N PHE A 102 9.54 -2.90 8.25
CA PHE A 102 8.13 -2.68 8.58
C PHE A 102 7.85 -2.62 10.08
N SER A 103 8.79 -3.05 10.94
CA SER A 103 8.55 -3.09 12.39
C SER A 103 8.24 -1.68 12.93
N GLY A 104 7.05 -1.53 13.52
CA GLY A 104 6.53 -0.26 14.01
C GLY A 104 6.17 0.77 12.93
N LYS A 105 6.32 0.46 11.64
CA LYS A 105 6.01 1.37 10.53
C LYS A 105 4.51 1.65 10.44
N LYS A 106 4.10 2.91 10.53
CA LYS A 106 2.70 3.35 10.37
C LYS A 106 2.20 2.96 8.99
N THR A 107 1.24 2.03 8.94
CA THR A 107 0.84 1.43 7.67
C THR A 107 -0.68 1.47 7.49
N GLY A 108 -1.12 2.06 6.39
CA GLY A 108 -2.51 2.05 5.94
C GLY A 108 -2.73 0.96 4.89
N LEU A 109 -3.84 0.23 4.98
CA LEU A 109 -4.16 -0.88 4.10
C LEU A 109 -5.48 -0.65 3.36
N ILE A 110 -5.46 -0.72 2.04
CA ILE A 110 -6.64 -0.59 1.19
C ILE A 110 -6.73 -1.81 0.29
N THR A 111 -7.87 -2.51 0.32
CA THR A 111 -8.18 -3.51 -0.68
C THR A 111 -9.33 -3.00 -1.55
N ALA A 112 -9.07 -2.79 -2.84
CA ALA A 112 -10.05 -2.29 -3.80
C ALA A 112 -10.19 -3.28 -4.96
N SER A 113 -11.29 -4.05 -4.96
CA SER A 113 -11.51 -5.17 -5.86
C SER A 113 -13.00 -5.34 -6.24
N ALA A 114 -13.34 -6.44 -6.90
CA ALA A 114 -14.73 -6.83 -7.12
C ALA A 114 -15.41 -7.25 -5.80
N SER A 115 -14.74 -8.09 -5.00
CA SER A 115 -15.10 -8.47 -3.62
C SER A 115 -14.05 -7.88 -2.67
N GLY A 116 -12.96 -8.58 -2.39
CA GLY A 116 -11.79 -8.07 -1.69
C GLY A 116 -11.67 -8.51 -0.24
N GLU A 117 -12.65 -9.18 0.32
CA GLU A 117 -12.70 -9.57 1.74
C GLU A 117 -11.51 -10.46 2.12
N MET A 118 -11.29 -11.54 1.36
CA MET A 118 -10.22 -12.50 1.63
C MET A 118 -8.83 -11.86 1.41
N GLY A 119 -8.70 -11.02 0.38
CA GLY A 119 -7.47 -10.26 0.13
C GLY A 119 -7.15 -9.32 1.28
N GLN A 120 -8.15 -8.65 1.83
CA GLN A 120 -8.00 -7.74 2.98
C GLN A 120 -7.55 -8.51 4.22
N GLU A 121 -8.19 -9.63 4.55
CA GLU A 121 -7.82 -10.45 5.69
C GLU A 121 -6.37 -10.95 5.59
N GLN A 122 -5.98 -11.44 4.42
CA GLN A 122 -4.61 -11.90 4.20
C GLN A 122 -3.58 -10.78 4.25
N LEU A 123 -3.90 -9.60 3.68
CA LEU A 123 -3.02 -8.44 3.76
C LEU A 123 -2.78 -8.03 5.22
N ILE A 124 -3.83 -7.94 6.01
CA ILE A 124 -3.73 -7.63 7.45
C ILE A 124 -2.86 -8.66 8.17
N LEU A 125 -3.07 -9.96 7.93
CA LEU A 125 -2.30 -11.04 8.55
C LEU A 125 -0.81 -10.94 8.18
N ILE A 126 -0.48 -10.73 6.90
CA ILE A 126 0.89 -10.61 6.43
C ILE A 126 1.57 -9.38 7.05
N MET A 127 0.89 -8.24 7.07
CA MET A 127 1.47 -7.01 7.61
C MET A 127 1.63 -7.06 9.13
N LYS A 128 0.75 -7.77 9.86
CA LYS A 128 0.96 -8.10 11.28
C LYS A 128 2.19 -8.99 11.48
N THR A 129 2.41 -9.96 10.59
CA THR A 129 3.60 -10.85 10.65
C THR A 129 4.89 -10.06 10.41
N LEU A 130 4.85 -9.03 9.58
CA LEU A 130 5.96 -8.09 9.35
C LEU A 130 6.06 -7.00 10.43
N GLU A 131 5.27 -7.11 11.51
CA GLU A 131 5.26 -6.20 12.67
C GLU A 131 4.90 -4.73 12.34
N ALA A 132 4.19 -4.49 11.24
CA ALA A 132 3.73 -3.16 10.90
C ALA A 132 2.79 -2.59 11.98
N ASN A 133 2.88 -1.29 12.23
CA ASN A 133 1.96 -0.60 13.12
C ASN A 133 0.64 -0.35 12.37
N LEU A 134 -0.33 -1.21 12.62
CA LEU A 134 -1.65 -1.19 12.01
C LEU A 134 -2.70 -0.67 13.00
N LYS A 135 -3.54 0.25 12.53
CA LYS A 135 -4.73 0.70 13.23
C LYS A 135 -5.98 0.22 12.48
N GLU A 136 -7.00 -0.22 13.20
CA GLU A 136 -8.23 -0.74 12.58
C GLU A 136 -8.92 0.29 11.68
N ASP A 137 -8.90 1.56 12.08
CA ASP A 137 -9.46 2.69 11.34
C ASP A 137 -8.64 3.10 10.09
N THR A 138 -7.48 2.48 9.87
CA THR A 138 -6.69 2.61 8.64
C THR A 138 -6.68 1.33 7.80
N HIS A 139 -7.71 0.51 7.93
CA HIS A 139 -8.01 -0.60 7.05
C HIS A 139 -9.28 -0.29 6.25
N LEU A 140 -9.18 -0.23 4.93
CA LEU A 140 -10.30 0.11 4.06
C LEU A 140 -10.52 -0.98 3.01
N LEU A 141 -11.74 -1.53 2.98
CA LEU A 141 -12.21 -2.42 1.93
C LEU A 141 -13.16 -1.65 1.00
N ILE A 142 -12.87 -1.66 -0.30
CA ILE A 142 -13.71 -1.07 -1.33
C ILE A 142 -14.14 -2.18 -2.31
N SER A 143 -15.30 -2.75 -2.08
CA SER A 143 -15.89 -3.73 -2.99
C SER A 143 -16.54 -3.05 -4.19
N GLY A 144 -16.56 -3.71 -5.35
CA GLY A 144 -17.16 -3.17 -6.58
C GLY A 144 -16.47 -1.94 -7.15
N ILE A 145 -15.17 -1.81 -6.96
CA ILE A 145 -14.39 -0.59 -7.28
C ILE A 145 -14.55 -0.09 -8.72
N ARG A 146 -14.77 -0.99 -9.71
CA ARG A 146 -14.89 -0.59 -11.11
C ARG A 146 -16.07 0.35 -11.39
N GLY A 147 -17.13 0.27 -10.60
CA GLY A 147 -18.29 1.17 -10.69
C GLY A 147 -18.19 2.44 -9.84
N LYS A 148 -17.09 2.62 -9.08
CA LYS A 148 -16.94 3.65 -8.07
C LYS A 148 -15.86 4.69 -8.40
N ILE A 149 -15.06 4.42 -9.45
CA ILE A 149 -14.00 5.30 -9.94
C ILE A 149 -14.04 5.35 -11.47
N ASN A 150 -13.99 6.54 -12.04
CA ASN A 150 -14.04 6.74 -13.49
C ASN A 150 -12.65 6.62 -14.14
N GLU A 151 -12.61 6.77 -15.48
CA GLU A 151 -11.35 6.68 -16.23
C GLU A 151 -10.36 7.79 -15.88
N LYS A 152 -10.85 8.96 -15.46
CA LYS A 152 -10.01 10.09 -15.02
C LYS A 152 -9.44 9.93 -13.62
N GLY A 153 -9.92 8.92 -12.86
CA GLY A 153 -9.50 8.67 -11.47
C GLY A 153 -10.35 9.43 -10.44
N GLU A 154 -11.47 10.00 -10.84
CA GLU A 154 -12.40 10.66 -9.93
C GLU A 154 -13.27 9.61 -9.25
N ILE A 155 -13.45 9.73 -7.93
CA ILE A 155 -14.34 8.87 -7.14
C ILE A 155 -15.77 9.34 -7.39
N THR A 156 -16.58 8.49 -8.01
CA THR A 156 -17.96 8.84 -8.43
C THR A 156 -19.04 8.36 -7.46
N ASN A 157 -18.67 7.54 -6.49
CA ASN A 157 -19.56 7.02 -5.46
C ASN A 157 -19.34 7.76 -4.14
N VAL A 158 -20.40 8.36 -3.59
CA VAL A 158 -20.33 9.21 -2.38
C VAL A 158 -19.82 8.42 -1.18
N GLU A 159 -20.38 7.25 -0.92
CA GLU A 159 -19.95 6.40 0.21
C GLU A 159 -18.46 6.06 0.13
N THR A 160 -17.96 5.75 -1.06
CA THR A 160 -16.53 5.46 -1.27
C THR A 160 -15.67 6.70 -1.05
N SER A 161 -16.15 7.87 -1.46
CA SER A 161 -15.48 9.14 -1.20
C SER A 161 -15.37 9.40 0.30
N ASP A 162 -16.48 9.26 1.04
CA ASP A 162 -16.53 9.48 2.48
C ASP A 162 -15.60 8.49 3.22
N ASN A 163 -15.61 7.22 2.83
CA ASN A 163 -14.74 6.19 3.42
C ASN A 163 -13.25 6.47 3.15
N LEU A 164 -12.91 6.98 1.96
CA LEU A 164 -11.53 7.38 1.65
C LEU A 164 -11.12 8.62 2.46
N GLN A 165 -11.99 9.60 2.63
CA GLN A 165 -11.69 10.78 3.46
C GLN A 165 -11.52 10.40 4.94
N ASN A 166 -12.33 9.49 5.46
CA ASN A 166 -12.17 8.95 6.81
C ASN A 166 -10.83 8.21 6.96
N PHE A 167 -10.48 7.33 6.00
CA PHE A 167 -9.20 6.65 5.97
C PHE A 167 -8.03 7.65 5.99
N ILE A 168 -8.08 8.66 5.13
CA ILE A 168 -7.05 9.71 5.05
C ILE A 168 -6.91 10.41 6.41
N SER A 169 -8.01 10.88 6.99
CA SER A 169 -8.00 11.57 8.28
C SER A 169 -7.38 10.70 9.39
N HIS A 170 -7.80 9.44 9.50
CA HIS A 170 -7.24 8.52 10.49
C HIS A 170 -5.76 8.22 10.26
N TYR A 171 -5.35 8.08 8.99
CA TYR A 171 -3.95 7.85 8.65
C TYR A 171 -3.07 9.06 8.99
N GLU A 172 -3.50 10.28 8.65
CA GLU A 172 -2.81 11.53 9.01
C GLU A 172 -2.66 11.70 10.52
N ASN A 173 -3.72 11.38 11.28
CA ASN A 173 -3.72 11.47 12.74
C ASN A 173 -2.64 10.62 13.40
N GLN A 174 -2.16 9.55 12.76
CA GLN A 174 -1.05 8.77 13.28
C GLN A 174 0.28 9.56 13.33
N PHE A 175 0.41 10.63 12.54
CA PHE A 175 1.61 11.46 12.46
C PHE A 175 1.50 12.77 13.25
N SER A 176 0.32 13.08 13.77
CA SER A 176 0.14 14.22 14.67
C SER A 176 0.90 13.94 15.96
N VAL A 177 1.74 14.87 16.35
CA VAL A 177 2.51 14.78 17.62
C VAL A 177 1.52 14.93 18.78
N SER A 178 1.49 13.93 19.64
CA SER A 178 0.81 14.02 20.94
C SER A 178 1.58 14.91 21.88
#